data_43c292b12dbaffa2ec80a87b3faae93e
#
_entry.id   43c292b12dbaffa2ec80a87b3faae93e
#
_cell.length_a   1.000
_cell.length_b   1.000
_cell.length_c   1.000
_cell.angle_alpha   90.00
_cell.angle_beta   90.00
_cell.angle_gamma   90.00
#
_symmetry.space_group_name_H-M   'P 1'
#
loop_
_entity.id
_entity.type
_entity.pdbx_description
1 polymer ?
#
loop_
_entity_poly.entity_id
_entity_poly.type
_entity_poly.pdbx_seq_one_letter_code
_entity_poly.pdbx_strand_id
1 'polypeptide(L)'
;MKKIAKQLTDLVGNTPLMELSNYNKSKGLKARLIVKLESFNPAGSVKDRVALAMIEDAEASGLLKPGATIIEPTSGNTGIGLAFVAASKGYKLILTMPDTMSVERRNLLKALGAELVLTPGANGMKGAIARAEELKAATPGAVILQQFDNPANPAMHERTTGQEIWRDTEGHVDIFVAGVGTGGTVSGVGAALKKHNPAVKVVAVEPTDSPVLSGGAPGAHKIQGIGAGFVPKNYNPAVVDEILQVTNDDAIRTGRELAQKEGLLVGISSGAAVSAATRLALLPENEGKTIVALLPDTGERYLSTLLYAFDEYPL
;
A
#
# COMPACT_ATOMS: atom_id res chain seq x y z
N MET A 1 7.77 15.71 -20.16
CA MET A 1 8.17 15.65 -18.73
C MET A 1 8.96 16.89 -18.35
N LYS A 2 8.63 17.57 -17.24
CA LYS A 2 9.47 18.65 -16.73
C LYS A 2 10.81 18.03 -16.29
N LYS A 3 11.93 18.57 -16.76
CA LYS A 3 13.27 18.02 -16.41
C LYS A 3 13.68 18.32 -14.96
N ILE A 4 13.04 19.30 -14.32
CA ILE A 4 13.33 19.72 -12.95
C ILE A 4 12.01 19.81 -12.19
N ALA A 5 11.86 19.01 -11.14
CA ALA A 5 10.74 19.08 -10.21
C ALA A 5 10.92 20.30 -9.29
N LYS A 6 9.85 20.99 -8.97
CA LYS A 6 9.87 22.14 -8.06
C LYS A 6 9.66 21.72 -6.61
N GLN A 7 8.93 20.65 -6.41
CA GLN A 7 8.62 20.04 -5.11
C GLN A 7 8.77 18.53 -5.20
N LEU A 8 9.03 17.88 -4.08
CA LEU A 8 9.14 16.43 -4.03
C LEU A 8 7.82 15.74 -4.40
N THR A 9 6.69 16.39 -4.13
CA THR A 9 5.35 15.94 -4.52
C THR A 9 5.15 15.83 -6.04
N ASP A 10 5.92 16.60 -6.85
CA ASP A 10 5.87 16.51 -8.33
C ASP A 10 6.39 15.17 -8.87
N LEU A 11 7.09 14.41 -8.04
CA LEU A 11 7.68 13.11 -8.38
C LEU A 11 6.83 11.91 -7.94
N VAL A 12 5.68 12.14 -7.31
CA VAL A 12 4.76 11.07 -6.91
C VAL A 12 4.13 10.44 -8.14
N GLY A 13 4.11 9.12 -8.18
CA GLY A 13 3.53 8.36 -9.28
C GLY A 13 4.49 8.12 -10.44
N ASN A 14 3.96 7.72 -11.58
CA ASN A 14 4.71 7.26 -12.76
C ASN A 14 5.80 6.23 -12.39
N THR A 15 5.47 5.35 -11.46
CA THR A 15 6.36 4.29 -11.00
C THR A 15 6.55 3.24 -12.10
N PRO A 16 7.71 2.57 -12.18
CA PRO A 16 7.97 1.62 -13.25
C PRO A 16 7.21 0.31 -13.08
N LEU A 17 6.99 -0.36 -14.20
CA LEU A 17 6.71 -1.79 -14.27
C LEU A 17 8.02 -2.56 -14.52
N MET A 18 8.13 -3.74 -13.90
CA MET A 18 9.27 -4.64 -14.07
C MET A 18 8.76 -6.06 -14.29
N GLU A 19 9.30 -6.76 -15.30
CA GLU A 19 9.06 -8.18 -15.47
C GLU A 19 9.97 -8.99 -14.55
N LEU A 20 9.41 -9.96 -13.83
CA LEU A 20 10.16 -10.84 -12.93
C LEU A 20 10.78 -12.01 -13.71
N SER A 21 11.72 -11.72 -14.63
CA SER A 21 12.22 -12.69 -15.60
C SER A 21 12.92 -13.89 -14.97
N ASN A 22 13.80 -13.67 -13.98
CA ASN A 22 14.50 -14.75 -13.28
C ASN A 22 13.55 -15.56 -12.38
N TYR A 23 12.66 -14.87 -11.68
CA TYR A 23 11.66 -15.49 -10.83
C TYR A 23 10.71 -16.35 -11.67
N ASN A 24 10.16 -15.81 -12.77
CA ASN A 24 9.26 -16.49 -13.70
C ASN A 24 9.90 -17.80 -14.21
N LYS A 25 11.15 -17.71 -14.67
CA LYS A 25 11.92 -18.87 -15.13
C LYS A 25 12.12 -19.90 -14.02
N SER A 26 12.50 -19.45 -12.82
CA SER A 26 12.76 -20.34 -11.68
C SER A 26 11.54 -21.09 -11.18
N LYS A 27 10.34 -20.52 -11.36
CA LYS A 27 9.05 -21.11 -10.97
C LYS A 27 8.36 -21.87 -12.12
N GLY A 28 8.90 -21.79 -13.33
CA GLY A 28 8.28 -22.40 -14.52
C GLY A 28 6.89 -21.81 -14.82
N LEU A 29 6.73 -20.49 -14.64
CA LEU A 29 5.44 -19.84 -14.82
C LEU A 29 5.02 -19.91 -16.30
N LYS A 30 3.74 -20.15 -16.51
CA LYS A 30 3.12 -20.19 -17.85
C LYS A 30 2.59 -18.82 -18.29
N ALA A 31 2.23 -17.98 -17.34
CA ALA A 31 1.84 -16.60 -17.56
C ALA A 31 3.05 -15.66 -17.35
N ARG A 32 3.00 -14.50 -17.98
CA ARG A 32 3.98 -13.42 -17.80
C ARG A 32 3.64 -12.63 -16.53
N LEU A 33 4.51 -12.63 -15.54
CA LEU A 33 4.32 -11.90 -14.29
C LEU A 33 5.15 -10.62 -14.29
N ILE A 34 4.45 -9.48 -14.18
CA ILE A 34 4.99 -8.14 -14.13
C ILE A 34 4.63 -7.51 -12.78
N VAL A 35 5.47 -6.66 -12.24
CA VAL A 35 5.23 -5.98 -10.97
C VAL A 35 5.27 -4.46 -11.12
N LYS A 36 4.34 -3.76 -10.45
CA LYS A 36 4.28 -2.31 -10.32
C LYS A 36 5.04 -1.90 -9.07
N LEU A 37 6.16 -1.19 -9.23
CA LEU A 37 7.11 -0.89 -8.16
C LEU A 37 6.78 0.44 -7.47
N GLU A 38 5.94 0.42 -6.45
CA GLU A 38 5.55 1.62 -5.70
C GLU A 38 6.64 2.14 -4.74
N SER A 39 7.68 1.37 -4.51
CA SER A 39 8.89 1.83 -3.82
C SER A 39 9.65 2.96 -4.56
N PHE A 40 9.36 3.17 -5.84
CA PHE A 40 9.91 4.28 -6.63
C PHE A 40 9.21 5.63 -6.40
N ASN A 41 8.15 5.68 -5.60
CA ASN A 41 7.63 6.94 -5.09
C ASN A 41 8.65 7.63 -4.18
N PRO A 42 8.61 8.97 -4.03
CA PRO A 42 9.64 9.77 -3.33
C PRO A 42 9.92 9.33 -1.88
N ALA A 43 8.89 8.94 -1.13
CA ALA A 43 9.04 8.42 0.23
C ALA A 43 8.94 6.87 0.29
N GLY A 44 9.04 6.20 -0.86
CA GLY A 44 9.27 4.76 -0.98
C GLY A 44 8.05 3.88 -0.81
N SER A 45 6.82 4.38 -0.99
CA SER A 45 5.63 3.53 -0.95
C SER A 45 4.44 4.06 -1.75
N VAL A 46 3.47 3.17 -1.99
CA VAL A 46 2.17 3.50 -2.58
C VAL A 46 1.41 4.57 -1.79
N LYS A 47 1.69 4.72 -0.50
CA LYS A 47 1.00 5.69 0.37
C LYS A 47 1.41 7.13 0.11
N ASP A 48 2.47 7.37 -0.62
CA ASP A 48 2.84 8.70 -1.11
C ASP A 48 1.73 9.27 -2.00
N ARG A 49 1.16 8.43 -2.86
CA ARG A 49 0.01 8.78 -3.70
C ARG A 49 -1.22 9.08 -2.87
N VAL A 50 -1.53 8.22 -1.90
CA VAL A 50 -2.70 8.34 -1.04
C VAL A 50 -2.61 9.62 -0.19
N ALA A 51 -1.47 9.87 0.43
CA ALA A 51 -1.23 11.06 1.24
C ALA A 51 -1.39 12.35 0.44
N LEU A 52 -0.78 12.42 -0.75
CA LEU A 52 -0.89 13.57 -1.64
C LEU A 52 -2.36 13.80 -2.05
N ALA A 53 -3.05 12.75 -2.48
CA ALA A 53 -4.43 12.86 -2.94
C ALA A 53 -5.39 13.30 -1.83
N MET A 54 -5.26 12.77 -0.62
CA MET A 54 -6.12 13.16 0.51
C MET A 54 -5.88 14.62 0.92
N ILE A 55 -4.64 15.08 0.91
CA ILE A 55 -4.30 16.47 1.23
C ILE A 55 -4.84 17.40 0.14
N GLU A 56 -4.62 17.10 -1.13
CA GLU A 56 -5.11 17.92 -2.25
C GLU A 56 -6.64 17.98 -2.33
N ASP A 57 -7.32 16.88 -2.03
CA ASP A 57 -8.78 16.85 -1.94
C ASP A 57 -9.31 17.73 -0.78
N ALA A 58 -8.64 17.64 0.38
CA ALA A 58 -8.99 18.49 1.52
C ALA A 58 -8.71 19.99 1.27
N GLU A 59 -7.65 20.32 0.52
CA GLU A 59 -7.38 21.69 0.04
C GLU A 59 -8.48 22.17 -0.91
N ALA A 60 -8.80 21.36 -1.92
CA ALA A 60 -9.77 21.70 -2.96
C ALA A 60 -11.18 21.89 -2.41
N SER A 61 -11.57 21.09 -1.41
CA SER A 61 -12.85 21.21 -0.72
C SER A 61 -12.90 22.33 0.32
N GLY A 62 -11.78 22.99 0.61
CA GLY A 62 -11.67 24.02 1.65
C GLY A 62 -11.67 23.48 3.08
N LEU A 63 -11.61 22.16 3.25
CA LEU A 63 -11.52 21.52 4.56
C LEU A 63 -10.16 21.79 5.21
N LEU A 64 -9.07 21.73 4.44
CA LEU A 64 -7.71 22.00 4.87
C LEU A 64 -7.27 23.39 4.39
N LYS A 65 -7.07 24.31 5.34
CA LYS A 65 -6.62 25.68 5.05
C LYS A 65 -5.09 25.77 5.14
N PRO A 66 -4.45 26.73 4.44
CA PRO A 66 -3.01 26.95 4.57
C PRO A 66 -2.57 27.09 6.04
N GLY A 67 -1.52 26.36 6.42
CA GLY A 67 -0.99 26.36 7.78
C GLY A 67 -1.80 25.59 8.82
N ALA A 68 -2.89 24.90 8.42
CA ALA A 68 -3.66 24.05 9.31
C ALA A 68 -2.86 22.84 9.79
N THR A 69 -3.37 22.20 10.84
CA THR A 69 -2.78 20.97 11.40
C THR A 69 -3.50 19.74 10.84
N ILE A 70 -2.75 18.81 10.31
CA ILE A 70 -3.21 17.48 9.94
C ILE A 70 -2.95 16.54 11.12
N ILE A 71 -3.92 15.74 11.50
CA ILE A 71 -3.79 14.71 12.53
C ILE A 71 -4.18 13.39 11.89
N GLU A 72 -3.39 12.34 12.08
CA GLU A 72 -3.74 11.01 11.56
C GLU A 72 -3.29 9.90 12.52
N PRO A 73 -4.19 8.96 12.86
CA PRO A 73 -3.81 7.79 13.65
C PRO A 73 -3.19 6.74 12.72
N THR A 74 -1.86 6.74 12.63
CA THR A 74 -1.14 5.79 11.78
C THR A 74 0.32 5.64 12.21
N SER A 75 0.84 4.45 12.09
CA SER A 75 2.25 4.11 12.33
C SER A 75 2.95 3.56 11.08
N GLY A 76 2.21 3.44 9.97
CA GLY A 76 2.67 2.80 8.75
C GLY A 76 3.14 3.79 7.67
N ASN A 77 3.16 3.28 6.44
CA ASN A 77 3.57 4.05 5.27
C ASN A 77 2.72 5.30 5.02
N THR A 78 1.45 5.30 5.45
CA THR A 78 0.60 6.49 5.36
C THR A 78 1.17 7.65 6.19
N GLY A 79 1.67 7.38 7.40
CA GLY A 79 2.32 8.40 8.22
C GLY A 79 3.56 8.98 7.53
N ILE A 80 4.36 8.15 6.87
CA ILE A 80 5.55 8.60 6.12
C ILE A 80 5.12 9.46 4.92
N GLY A 81 4.13 8.99 4.15
CA GLY A 81 3.58 9.75 3.02
C GLY A 81 3.03 11.11 3.45
N LEU A 82 2.22 11.14 4.52
CA LEU A 82 1.69 12.39 5.08
C LEU A 82 2.81 13.31 5.56
N ALA A 83 3.84 12.76 6.20
CA ALA A 83 4.94 13.56 6.74
C ALA A 83 5.72 14.28 5.63
N PHE A 84 6.07 13.58 4.54
CA PHE A 84 6.79 14.23 3.45
C PHE A 84 5.91 15.23 2.68
N VAL A 85 4.63 14.93 2.45
CA VAL A 85 3.71 15.85 1.76
C VAL A 85 3.44 17.09 2.62
N ALA A 86 3.19 16.90 3.93
CA ALA A 86 2.99 18.01 4.87
C ALA A 86 4.22 18.92 4.92
N ALA A 87 5.43 18.36 5.01
CA ALA A 87 6.68 19.13 4.96
C ALA A 87 6.82 19.92 3.65
N SER A 88 6.51 19.27 2.50
CA SER A 88 6.60 19.91 1.18
C SER A 88 5.58 21.05 0.99
N LYS A 89 4.39 20.94 1.58
CA LYS A 89 3.28 21.91 1.45
C LYS A 89 3.17 22.89 2.61
N GLY A 90 3.99 22.76 3.67
CA GLY A 90 4.02 23.67 4.81
C GLY A 90 2.90 23.45 5.84
N TYR A 91 2.39 22.23 5.96
CA TYR A 91 1.42 21.86 7.00
C TYR A 91 2.08 21.33 8.25
N LYS A 92 1.46 21.56 9.40
CA LYS A 92 1.78 20.84 10.62
C LYS A 92 1.18 19.44 10.57
N LEU A 93 1.93 18.43 11.03
CA LEU A 93 1.46 17.07 11.10
C LEU A 93 1.66 16.50 12.49
N ILE A 94 0.59 15.96 13.05
CA ILE A 94 0.59 15.19 14.29
C ILE A 94 0.17 13.76 13.97
N LEU A 95 1.01 12.79 14.33
CA LEU A 95 0.72 11.37 14.16
C LEU A 95 0.53 10.72 15.53
N THR A 96 -0.59 10.06 15.72
CA THR A 96 -0.85 9.26 16.93
C THR A 96 -0.58 7.80 16.64
N MET A 97 0.16 7.13 17.53
CA MET A 97 0.54 5.73 17.35
C MET A 97 0.87 5.05 18.67
N PRO A 98 0.76 3.70 18.78
CA PRO A 98 1.22 2.98 19.94
C PRO A 98 2.73 3.14 20.19
N ASP A 99 3.14 3.17 21.44
CA ASP A 99 4.55 3.28 21.86
C ASP A 99 5.39 2.03 21.55
N THR A 100 4.74 0.96 21.11
CA THR A 100 5.38 -0.27 20.61
C THR A 100 5.98 -0.16 19.22
N MET A 101 5.75 0.96 18.53
CA MET A 101 6.34 1.20 17.20
C MET A 101 7.85 1.35 17.28
N SER A 102 8.57 0.81 16.30
CA SER A 102 10.04 0.80 16.27
C SER A 102 10.64 2.19 16.35
N VAL A 103 11.82 2.29 16.94
CA VAL A 103 12.56 3.55 17.10
C VAL A 103 12.91 4.14 15.74
N GLU A 104 13.30 3.30 14.78
CA GLU A 104 13.66 3.70 13.43
C GLU A 104 12.48 4.40 12.74
N ARG A 105 11.28 3.84 12.87
CA ARG A 105 10.05 4.44 12.31
C ARG A 105 9.73 5.77 12.94
N ARG A 106 9.83 5.86 14.27
CA ARG A 106 9.61 7.11 15.01
C ARG A 106 10.64 8.19 14.61
N ASN A 107 11.90 7.80 14.46
CA ASN A 107 12.96 8.72 14.04
C ASN A 107 12.77 9.21 12.60
N LEU A 108 12.36 8.33 11.69
CA LEU A 108 12.05 8.70 10.30
C LEU A 108 10.94 9.76 10.24
N LEU A 109 9.85 9.55 10.97
CA LEU A 109 8.72 10.49 11.01
C LEU A 109 9.12 11.83 11.62
N LYS A 110 9.90 11.82 12.71
CA LYS A 110 10.45 13.05 13.32
C LYS A 110 11.41 13.78 12.38
N ALA A 111 12.26 13.06 11.64
CA ALA A 111 13.16 13.65 10.66
C ALA A 111 12.42 14.39 9.54
N LEU A 112 11.21 13.92 9.19
CA LEU A 112 10.31 14.58 8.24
C LEU A 112 9.48 15.72 8.89
N GLY A 113 9.69 16.03 10.16
CA GLY A 113 9.03 17.14 10.85
C GLY A 113 7.69 16.82 11.49
N ALA A 114 7.28 15.55 11.54
CA ALA A 114 6.04 15.14 12.19
C ALA A 114 6.18 15.20 13.73
N GLU A 115 5.15 15.71 14.40
CA GLU A 115 4.98 15.57 15.83
C GLU A 115 4.36 14.20 16.14
N LEU A 116 4.97 13.46 17.07
CA LEU A 116 4.48 12.13 17.45
C LEU A 116 3.85 12.16 18.82
N VAL A 117 2.62 11.70 18.91
CA VAL A 117 1.89 11.47 20.15
C VAL A 117 1.75 9.97 20.37
N LEU A 118 2.53 9.44 21.31
CA LEU A 118 2.54 8.02 21.61
C LEU A 118 1.40 7.68 22.57
N THR A 119 0.74 6.56 22.33
CA THR A 119 -0.33 6.00 23.18
C THR A 119 0.11 4.66 23.77
N PRO A 120 -0.45 4.24 24.92
CA PRO A 120 -0.09 2.95 25.51
C PRO A 120 -0.29 1.79 24.54
N GLY A 121 0.74 0.97 24.37
CA GLY A 121 0.75 -0.17 23.42
C GLY A 121 -0.39 -1.16 23.67
N ALA A 122 -0.81 -1.34 24.93
CA ALA A 122 -1.94 -2.18 25.30
C ALA A 122 -3.27 -1.77 24.65
N ASN A 123 -3.43 -0.49 24.31
CA ASN A 123 -4.63 0.04 23.66
C ASN A 123 -4.58 -0.08 22.11
N GLY A 124 -3.44 -0.49 21.56
CA GLY A 124 -3.24 -0.66 20.12
C GLY A 124 -3.68 0.55 19.27
N MET A 125 -4.14 0.29 18.05
CA MET A 125 -4.63 1.36 17.16
C MET A 125 -5.92 2.03 17.66
N LYS A 126 -6.75 1.36 18.45
CA LYS A 126 -7.95 1.99 19.05
C LYS A 126 -7.57 3.16 19.95
N GLY A 127 -6.51 3.00 20.75
CA GLY A 127 -5.98 4.09 21.58
C GLY A 127 -5.43 5.25 20.74
N ALA A 128 -4.73 4.95 19.66
CA ALA A 128 -4.22 5.98 18.74
C ALA A 128 -5.37 6.76 18.06
N ILE A 129 -6.42 6.07 17.62
CA ILE A 129 -7.60 6.72 17.02
C ILE A 129 -8.31 7.63 18.03
N ALA A 130 -8.59 7.15 19.24
CA ALA A 130 -9.22 7.96 20.28
C ALA A 130 -8.38 9.21 20.57
N ARG A 131 -7.07 9.08 20.66
CA ARG A 131 -6.17 10.22 20.90
C ARG A 131 -6.14 11.22 19.76
N ALA A 132 -6.22 10.75 18.51
CA ALA A 132 -6.33 11.63 17.34
C ALA A 132 -7.62 12.48 17.39
N GLU A 133 -8.76 11.89 17.74
CA GLU A 133 -10.03 12.61 17.87
C GLU A 133 -10.01 13.64 19.02
N GLU A 134 -9.41 13.30 20.18
CA GLU A 134 -9.21 14.25 21.27
C GLU A 134 -8.36 15.45 20.83
N LEU A 135 -7.24 15.20 20.14
CA LEU A 135 -6.34 16.25 19.63
C LEU A 135 -7.05 17.13 18.59
N LYS A 136 -7.84 16.52 17.69
CA LYS A 136 -8.65 17.26 16.71
C LYS A 136 -9.64 18.19 17.40
N ALA A 137 -10.36 17.70 18.43
CA ALA A 137 -11.32 18.50 19.17
C ALA A 137 -10.64 19.67 19.91
N ALA A 138 -9.41 19.49 20.38
CA ALA A 138 -8.62 20.51 21.08
C ALA A 138 -7.87 21.48 20.16
N THR A 139 -7.78 21.19 18.85
CA THR A 139 -6.99 21.97 17.89
C THR A 139 -7.92 22.59 16.84
N PRO A 140 -8.28 23.88 16.96
CA PRO A 140 -9.15 24.54 16.00
C PRO A 140 -8.63 24.43 14.56
N GLY A 141 -9.48 24.01 13.63
CA GLY A 141 -9.14 23.85 12.22
C GLY A 141 -8.28 22.63 11.88
N ALA A 142 -8.01 21.73 12.84
CA ALA A 142 -7.32 20.50 12.56
C ALA A 142 -8.19 19.49 11.79
N VAL A 143 -7.56 18.72 10.90
CA VAL A 143 -8.23 17.77 10.02
C VAL A 143 -7.65 16.36 10.22
N ILE A 144 -8.53 15.36 10.31
CA ILE A 144 -8.18 13.93 10.16
C ILE A 144 -8.62 13.49 8.77
N LEU A 145 -7.69 12.91 8.00
CA LEU A 145 -7.92 12.60 6.58
C LEU A 145 -8.60 11.25 6.35
N GLN A 146 -8.47 10.31 7.30
CA GLN A 146 -9.21 9.03 7.34
C GLN A 146 -8.96 8.12 6.13
N GLN A 147 -7.75 7.59 5.99
CA GLN A 147 -7.32 6.81 4.83
C GLN A 147 -8.23 5.62 4.44
N PHE A 148 -8.97 5.03 5.39
CA PHE A 148 -9.86 3.89 5.14
C PHE A 148 -11.23 4.29 4.57
N ASP A 149 -11.64 5.54 4.78
CA ASP A 149 -12.95 6.06 4.44
C ASP A 149 -12.91 7.13 3.35
N ASN A 150 -11.75 7.77 3.14
CA ASN A 150 -11.60 8.91 2.24
C ASN A 150 -11.66 8.47 0.77
N PRO A 151 -12.65 8.92 -0.02
CA PRO A 151 -12.82 8.52 -1.41
C PRO A 151 -11.71 9.03 -2.35
N ALA A 152 -10.94 10.03 -1.94
CA ALA A 152 -9.78 10.51 -2.70
C ALA A 152 -8.73 9.39 -2.88
N ASN A 153 -8.66 8.43 -1.96
CA ASN A 153 -7.76 7.29 -2.04
C ASN A 153 -8.04 6.41 -3.29
N PRO A 154 -9.17 5.72 -3.43
CA PRO A 154 -9.43 4.93 -4.65
C PRO A 154 -9.52 5.79 -5.90
N ALA A 155 -10.08 6.99 -5.83
CA ALA A 155 -10.18 7.89 -6.98
C ALA A 155 -8.81 8.27 -7.56
N MET A 156 -7.79 8.48 -6.71
CA MET A 156 -6.43 8.72 -7.16
C MET A 156 -5.85 7.52 -7.88
N HIS A 157 -6.04 6.30 -7.37
CA HIS A 157 -5.57 5.07 -8.03
C HIS A 157 -6.24 4.85 -9.38
N GLU A 158 -7.52 5.21 -9.51
CA GLU A 158 -8.25 5.12 -10.76
C GLU A 158 -7.70 6.08 -11.82
N ARG A 159 -7.43 7.34 -11.45
CA ARG A 159 -6.93 8.36 -12.40
C ARG A 159 -5.42 8.31 -12.64
N THR A 160 -4.62 7.62 -11.82
CA THR A 160 -3.15 7.56 -11.95
C THR A 160 -2.62 6.13 -12.06
N THR A 161 -2.56 5.37 -11.00
CA THR A 161 -1.95 4.03 -10.95
C THR A 161 -2.53 3.08 -12.01
N GLY A 162 -3.84 3.04 -12.14
CA GLY A 162 -4.53 2.21 -13.13
C GLY A 162 -4.23 2.64 -14.56
N GLN A 163 -4.20 3.95 -14.83
CA GLN A 163 -3.86 4.49 -16.15
C GLN A 163 -2.39 4.23 -16.49
N GLU A 164 -1.49 4.33 -15.52
CA GLU A 164 -0.07 4.00 -15.70
C GLU A 164 0.11 2.53 -16.08
N ILE A 165 -0.55 1.61 -15.37
CA ILE A 165 -0.50 0.18 -15.68
C ILE A 165 -1.01 -0.07 -17.10
N TRP A 166 -2.17 0.48 -17.47
CA TRP A 166 -2.74 0.31 -18.79
C TRP A 166 -1.83 0.83 -19.90
N ARG A 167 -1.30 2.04 -19.72
CA ARG A 167 -0.38 2.67 -20.67
C ARG A 167 0.93 1.88 -20.82
N ASP A 168 1.55 1.51 -19.71
CA ASP A 168 2.89 0.92 -19.68
C ASP A 168 2.89 -0.56 -20.09
N THR A 169 1.72 -1.21 -20.07
CA THR A 169 1.50 -2.54 -20.64
C THR A 169 0.96 -2.48 -22.08
N GLU A 170 0.78 -1.29 -22.66
CA GLU A 170 0.14 -1.10 -23.97
C GLU A 170 -1.25 -1.78 -24.04
N GLY A 171 -1.97 -1.82 -22.90
CA GLY A 171 -3.26 -2.48 -22.77
C GLY A 171 -3.20 -4.00 -22.61
N HIS A 172 -2.01 -4.59 -22.56
CA HIS A 172 -1.84 -6.03 -22.40
C HIS A 172 -1.74 -6.40 -20.90
N VAL A 173 -2.87 -6.33 -20.22
CA VAL A 173 -3.05 -6.81 -18.84
C VAL A 173 -4.31 -7.65 -18.75
N ASP A 174 -4.16 -8.92 -18.36
CA ASP A 174 -5.29 -9.86 -18.24
C ASP A 174 -5.74 -9.99 -16.79
N ILE A 175 -4.80 -9.96 -15.85
CA ILE A 175 -5.07 -10.12 -14.41
C ILE A 175 -4.30 -9.06 -13.63
N PHE A 176 -4.99 -8.37 -12.73
CA PHE A 176 -4.39 -7.44 -11.76
C PHE A 176 -4.52 -7.99 -10.35
N VAL A 177 -3.42 -8.00 -9.59
CA VAL A 177 -3.35 -8.55 -8.23
C VAL A 177 -2.86 -7.49 -7.25
N ALA A 178 -3.60 -7.25 -6.17
CA ALA A 178 -3.17 -6.32 -5.12
C ALA A 178 -3.63 -6.75 -3.73
N GLY A 179 -2.76 -6.57 -2.73
CA GLY A 179 -3.10 -6.72 -1.32
C GLY A 179 -4.06 -5.63 -0.83
N VAL A 180 -4.97 -6.01 0.07
CA VAL A 180 -6.01 -5.10 0.59
C VAL A 180 -5.67 -4.64 2.01
N GLY A 181 -5.19 -3.39 2.11
CA GLY A 181 -5.09 -2.65 3.37
C GLY A 181 -6.29 -1.71 3.53
N THR A 182 -6.26 -0.56 2.87
CA THR A 182 -7.37 0.39 2.84
C THR A 182 -8.42 0.11 1.75
N GLY A 183 -8.12 -0.81 0.83
CA GLY A 183 -8.99 -1.11 -0.32
C GLY A 183 -8.82 -0.18 -1.52
N GLY A 184 -8.15 0.96 -1.35
CA GLY A 184 -8.04 1.99 -2.39
C GLY A 184 -7.34 1.51 -3.67
N THR A 185 -6.24 0.77 -3.54
CA THR A 185 -5.46 0.28 -4.68
C THR A 185 -6.28 -0.67 -5.55
N VAL A 186 -6.78 -1.77 -4.97
CA VAL A 186 -7.52 -2.79 -5.74
C VAL A 186 -8.79 -2.22 -6.35
N SER A 187 -9.49 -1.34 -5.63
CA SER A 187 -10.72 -0.70 -6.09
C SER A 187 -10.47 0.31 -7.20
N GLY A 188 -9.53 1.23 -7.01
CA GLY A 188 -9.26 2.28 -7.98
C GLY A 188 -8.59 1.75 -9.25
N VAL A 189 -7.56 0.90 -9.12
CA VAL A 189 -6.91 0.27 -10.28
C VAL A 189 -7.89 -0.66 -10.99
N GLY A 190 -8.65 -1.47 -10.24
CA GLY A 190 -9.66 -2.35 -10.81
C GLY A 190 -10.70 -1.59 -11.63
N ALA A 191 -11.22 -0.48 -11.09
CA ALA A 191 -12.17 0.38 -11.81
C ALA A 191 -11.56 0.94 -13.10
N ALA A 192 -10.32 1.44 -13.05
CA ALA A 192 -9.62 1.97 -14.23
C ALA A 192 -9.42 0.90 -15.30
N LEU A 193 -8.90 -0.27 -14.95
CA LEU A 193 -8.63 -1.34 -15.90
C LEU A 193 -9.90 -1.89 -16.52
N LYS A 194 -10.96 -2.09 -15.74
CA LYS A 194 -12.26 -2.55 -16.25
C LYS A 194 -12.96 -1.53 -17.15
N LYS A 195 -12.71 -0.23 -16.99
CA LYS A 195 -13.19 0.80 -17.94
C LYS A 195 -12.53 0.67 -19.30
N HIS A 196 -11.26 0.30 -19.35
CA HIS A 196 -10.55 0.05 -20.59
C HIS A 196 -10.90 -1.30 -21.19
N ASN A 197 -10.92 -2.36 -20.37
CA ASN A 197 -11.25 -3.71 -20.78
C ASN A 197 -12.01 -4.44 -19.66
N PRO A 198 -13.33 -4.62 -19.79
CA PRO A 198 -14.14 -5.32 -18.78
C PRO A 198 -13.72 -6.77 -18.50
N ALA A 199 -12.96 -7.39 -19.41
CA ALA A 199 -12.46 -8.75 -19.24
C ALA A 199 -11.25 -8.88 -18.32
N VAL A 200 -10.63 -7.77 -17.91
CA VAL A 200 -9.52 -7.80 -16.94
C VAL A 200 -10.01 -8.35 -15.62
N LYS A 201 -9.37 -9.43 -15.16
CA LYS A 201 -9.65 -10.04 -13.86
C LYS A 201 -8.93 -9.29 -12.74
N VAL A 202 -9.66 -8.86 -11.75
CA VAL A 202 -9.14 -8.13 -10.57
C VAL A 202 -9.15 -9.05 -9.36
N VAL A 203 -7.98 -9.26 -8.76
CA VAL A 203 -7.78 -10.20 -7.65
C VAL A 203 -7.31 -9.43 -6.41
N ALA A 204 -8.09 -9.53 -5.36
CA ALA A 204 -7.76 -9.02 -4.04
C ALA A 204 -6.99 -10.07 -3.23
N VAL A 205 -6.01 -9.62 -2.44
CA VAL A 205 -5.23 -10.51 -1.58
C VAL A 205 -5.42 -10.10 -0.11
N GLU A 206 -5.72 -11.10 0.73
CA GLU A 206 -5.84 -10.95 2.17
C GLU A 206 -5.04 -12.04 2.92
N PRO A 207 -4.70 -11.83 4.20
CA PRO A 207 -4.04 -12.86 5.02
C PRO A 207 -4.99 -14.02 5.31
N THR A 208 -4.51 -15.26 5.24
CA THR A 208 -5.27 -16.47 5.65
C THR A 208 -5.72 -16.39 7.11
N ASP A 209 -4.90 -15.79 7.98
CA ASP A 209 -5.21 -15.68 9.41
C ASP A 209 -6.22 -14.56 9.74
N SER A 210 -6.57 -13.72 8.76
CA SER A 210 -7.55 -12.61 8.92
C SER A 210 -8.38 -12.43 7.66
N PRO A 211 -9.18 -13.46 7.24
CA PRO A 211 -9.83 -13.51 5.93
C PRO A 211 -11.19 -12.78 5.93
N VAL A 212 -11.21 -11.52 6.38
CA VAL A 212 -12.46 -10.74 6.55
C VAL A 212 -13.17 -10.43 5.25
N LEU A 213 -12.43 -10.27 4.14
CA LEU A 213 -13.03 -10.04 2.82
C LEU A 213 -13.75 -11.28 2.30
N SER A 214 -13.27 -12.47 2.67
CA SER A 214 -13.89 -13.77 2.37
C SER A 214 -14.97 -14.17 3.36
N GLY A 215 -15.36 -13.27 4.30
CA GLY A 215 -16.40 -13.52 5.30
C GLY A 215 -15.93 -14.24 6.57
N GLY A 216 -14.62 -14.42 6.76
CA GLY A 216 -14.05 -14.99 7.97
C GLY A 216 -13.86 -13.97 9.10
N ALA A 217 -13.41 -14.45 10.25
CA ALA A 217 -13.15 -13.62 11.41
C ALA A 217 -11.80 -12.89 11.30
N PRO A 218 -11.67 -11.67 11.87
CA PRO A 218 -10.38 -11.01 11.99
C PRO A 218 -9.44 -11.80 12.92
N GLY A 219 -8.16 -11.84 12.57
CA GLY A 219 -7.14 -12.51 13.36
C GLY A 219 -5.77 -11.83 13.25
N ALA A 220 -4.87 -12.21 14.16
CA ALA A 220 -3.50 -11.70 14.13
C ALA A 220 -2.70 -12.37 13.00
N HIS A 221 -1.96 -11.57 12.23
CA HIS A 221 -1.11 -12.04 11.14
C HIS A 221 0.18 -11.21 11.06
N LYS A 222 1.15 -11.68 10.27
CA LYS A 222 2.47 -11.06 10.13
C LYS A 222 2.63 -10.22 8.87
N ILE A 223 1.63 -10.17 7.98
CA ILE A 223 1.69 -9.47 6.69
C ILE A 223 1.35 -7.99 6.90
N GLN A 224 2.34 -7.19 7.30
CA GLN A 224 2.15 -5.76 7.55
C GLN A 224 1.66 -5.03 6.29
N GLY A 225 0.73 -4.08 6.48
CA GLY A 225 0.21 -3.21 5.43
C GLY A 225 -1.09 -3.66 4.76
N ILE A 226 -1.51 -4.92 4.99
CA ILE A 226 -2.80 -5.46 4.55
C ILE A 226 -3.53 -6.12 5.72
N GLY A 227 -4.78 -6.54 5.51
CA GLY A 227 -5.53 -7.28 6.53
C GLY A 227 -5.88 -6.43 7.76
N ALA A 228 -6.61 -5.32 7.57
CA ALA A 228 -6.94 -4.37 8.63
C ALA A 228 -7.88 -4.93 9.73
N GLY A 229 -8.41 -6.14 9.55
CA GLY A 229 -9.33 -6.77 10.50
C GLY A 229 -10.80 -6.32 10.35
N PHE A 230 -11.09 -5.55 9.31
CA PHE A 230 -12.44 -5.14 8.91
C PHE A 230 -12.47 -4.88 7.41
N VAL A 231 -13.66 -4.80 6.81
CA VAL A 231 -13.84 -4.42 5.40
C VAL A 231 -13.81 -2.90 5.30
N PRO A 232 -12.79 -2.30 4.62
CA PRO A 232 -12.70 -0.84 4.50
C PRO A 232 -13.80 -0.27 3.62
N LYS A 233 -14.25 0.96 3.87
CA LYS A 233 -15.24 1.63 3.02
C LYS A 233 -14.72 1.90 1.60
N ASN A 234 -13.42 2.08 1.45
CA ASN A 234 -12.77 2.26 0.14
C ASN A 234 -12.67 0.95 -0.67
N TYR A 235 -12.99 -0.20 -0.10
CA TYR A 235 -13.04 -1.46 -0.82
C TYR A 235 -14.34 -1.56 -1.62
N ASN A 236 -14.21 -1.68 -2.93
CA ASN A 236 -15.35 -1.85 -3.84
C ASN A 236 -15.43 -3.30 -4.34
N PRO A 237 -16.30 -4.14 -3.77
CA PRO A 237 -16.43 -5.53 -4.19
C PRO A 237 -16.94 -5.69 -5.63
N ALA A 238 -17.60 -4.68 -6.20
CA ALA A 238 -18.14 -4.76 -7.56
C ALA A 238 -17.06 -4.80 -8.65
N VAL A 239 -15.83 -4.38 -8.36
CA VAL A 239 -14.71 -4.45 -9.33
C VAL A 239 -13.77 -5.62 -9.07
N VAL A 240 -13.95 -6.36 -7.98
CA VAL A 240 -13.11 -7.50 -7.58
C VAL A 240 -13.77 -8.80 -8.04
N ASP A 241 -13.04 -9.60 -8.81
CA ASP A 241 -13.55 -10.86 -9.36
C ASP A 241 -13.20 -12.06 -8.47
N GLU A 242 -12.09 -11.98 -7.72
CA GLU A 242 -11.61 -13.06 -6.86
C GLU A 242 -10.88 -12.52 -5.65
N ILE A 243 -10.98 -13.24 -4.52
CA ILE A 243 -10.19 -12.96 -3.31
C ILE A 243 -9.30 -14.16 -3.05
N LEU A 244 -7.98 -13.94 -2.97
CA LEU A 244 -7.01 -14.98 -2.63
C LEU A 244 -6.43 -14.74 -1.24
N GLN A 245 -6.41 -15.80 -0.46
CA GLN A 245 -5.77 -15.81 0.85
C GLN A 245 -4.32 -16.26 0.72
N VAL A 246 -3.41 -15.59 1.45
CA VAL A 246 -1.98 -15.91 1.49
C VAL A 246 -1.54 -16.09 2.94
N THR A 247 -0.76 -17.14 3.20
CA THR A 247 -0.18 -17.41 4.51
C THR A 247 0.99 -16.48 4.82
N ASN A 248 1.32 -16.29 6.10
CA ASN A 248 2.49 -15.53 6.51
C ASN A 248 3.76 -16.10 5.87
N ASP A 249 3.91 -17.43 5.88
CA ASP A 249 5.09 -18.12 5.38
C ASP A 249 5.25 -17.95 3.87
N ASP A 250 4.18 -18.05 3.10
CA ASP A 250 4.24 -17.84 1.64
C ASP A 250 4.61 -16.39 1.30
N ALA A 251 4.07 -15.42 2.04
CA ALA A 251 4.42 -14.01 1.85
C ALA A 251 5.90 -13.77 2.14
N ILE A 252 6.42 -14.30 3.26
CA ILE A 252 7.82 -14.13 3.66
C ILE A 252 8.77 -14.86 2.70
N ARG A 253 8.48 -16.13 2.38
CA ARG A 253 9.28 -16.92 1.43
C ARG A 253 9.37 -16.23 0.07
N THR A 254 8.24 -15.78 -0.46
CA THR A 254 8.21 -15.09 -1.76
C THR A 254 8.97 -13.78 -1.72
N GLY A 255 8.84 -12.99 -0.65
CA GLY A 255 9.63 -11.76 -0.48
C GLY A 255 11.14 -12.00 -0.48
N ARG A 256 11.61 -13.05 0.21
CA ARG A 256 13.02 -13.48 0.20
C ARG A 256 13.48 -13.93 -1.19
N GLU A 257 12.65 -14.71 -1.88
CA GLU A 257 12.96 -15.18 -3.24
C GLU A 257 13.10 -14.02 -4.24
N LEU A 258 12.26 -12.98 -4.12
CA LEU A 258 12.38 -11.79 -4.96
C LEU A 258 13.70 -11.07 -4.73
N ALA A 259 14.13 -10.92 -3.48
CA ALA A 259 15.43 -10.35 -3.16
C ALA A 259 16.60 -11.17 -3.74
N GLN A 260 16.55 -12.51 -3.61
CA GLN A 260 17.62 -13.40 -4.05
C GLN A 260 17.69 -13.59 -5.56
N LYS A 261 16.54 -13.60 -6.25
CA LYS A 261 16.47 -13.91 -7.69
C LYS A 261 16.47 -12.68 -8.59
N GLU A 262 15.85 -11.60 -8.13
CA GLU A 262 15.70 -10.36 -8.90
C GLU A 262 16.51 -9.19 -8.34
N GLY A 263 17.15 -9.34 -7.15
CA GLY A 263 17.77 -8.24 -6.43
C GLY A 263 16.77 -7.23 -5.90
N LEU A 264 15.48 -7.60 -5.83
CA LEU A 264 14.37 -6.71 -5.51
C LEU A 264 13.96 -6.85 -4.04
N LEU A 265 14.40 -5.92 -3.21
CA LEU A 265 13.99 -5.83 -1.80
C LEU A 265 12.56 -5.27 -1.70
N VAL A 266 11.66 -6.05 -1.13
CA VAL A 266 10.24 -5.69 -1.01
C VAL A 266 9.71 -5.91 0.40
N GLY A 267 8.59 -5.27 0.75
CA GLY A 267 7.89 -5.53 2.00
C GLY A 267 7.12 -6.86 2.00
N ILE A 268 6.63 -7.29 3.16
CA ILE A 268 5.94 -8.57 3.34
C ILE A 268 4.67 -8.64 2.48
N SER A 269 3.91 -7.55 2.39
CA SER A 269 2.69 -7.50 1.56
C SER A 269 2.97 -7.59 0.05
N SER A 270 4.16 -7.19 -0.40
CA SER A 270 4.62 -7.41 -1.76
C SER A 270 4.85 -8.90 -2.03
N GLY A 271 5.49 -9.59 -1.08
CA GLY A 271 5.62 -11.05 -1.13
C GLY A 271 4.27 -11.75 -1.19
N ALA A 272 3.28 -11.29 -0.43
CA ALA A 272 1.92 -11.81 -0.49
C ALA A 272 1.27 -11.62 -1.87
N ALA A 273 1.38 -10.43 -2.46
CA ALA A 273 0.83 -10.14 -3.79
C ALA A 273 1.46 -11.02 -4.88
N VAL A 274 2.81 -11.18 -4.85
CA VAL A 274 3.51 -12.04 -5.81
C VAL A 274 3.22 -13.52 -5.56
N SER A 275 3.08 -13.97 -4.32
CA SER A 275 2.67 -15.35 -4.01
C SER A 275 1.31 -15.68 -4.61
N ALA A 276 0.32 -14.81 -4.45
CA ALA A 276 -1.00 -14.96 -5.07
C ALA A 276 -0.92 -14.96 -6.61
N ALA A 277 -0.16 -14.00 -7.17
CA ALA A 277 0.04 -13.91 -8.62
C ALA A 277 0.75 -15.14 -9.19
N THR A 278 1.69 -15.72 -8.44
CA THR A 278 2.39 -16.96 -8.83
C THR A 278 1.44 -18.14 -8.92
N ARG A 279 0.52 -18.29 -7.96
CA ARG A 279 -0.52 -19.35 -8.02
C ARG A 279 -1.37 -19.21 -9.27
N LEU A 280 -1.79 -17.98 -9.61
CA LEU A 280 -2.54 -17.71 -10.84
C LEU A 280 -1.71 -17.99 -12.10
N ALA A 281 -0.43 -17.63 -12.10
CA ALA A 281 0.46 -17.80 -13.24
C ALA A 281 0.80 -19.27 -13.56
N LEU A 282 0.62 -20.17 -12.59
CA LEU A 282 0.81 -21.61 -12.76
C LEU A 282 -0.42 -22.32 -13.32
N LEU A 283 -1.59 -21.67 -13.30
CA LEU A 283 -2.81 -22.28 -13.80
C LEU A 283 -2.77 -22.43 -15.33
N PRO A 284 -3.14 -23.61 -15.87
CA PRO A 284 -3.12 -23.84 -17.32
C PRO A 284 -3.96 -22.85 -18.12
N GLU A 285 -5.10 -22.43 -17.59
CA GLU A 285 -6.01 -21.45 -18.23
C GLU A 285 -5.43 -20.04 -18.31
N ASN A 286 -4.33 -19.79 -17.61
CA ASN A 286 -3.64 -18.50 -17.63
C ASN A 286 -2.34 -18.53 -18.47
N GLU A 287 -2.08 -19.61 -19.19
CA GLU A 287 -0.93 -19.70 -20.09
C GLU A 287 -0.95 -18.57 -21.13
N GLY A 288 0.19 -17.88 -21.26
CA GLY A 288 0.35 -16.76 -22.20
C GLY A 288 -0.27 -15.43 -21.74
N LYS A 289 -1.01 -15.40 -20.61
CA LYS A 289 -1.60 -14.16 -20.07
C LYS A 289 -0.56 -13.29 -19.37
N THR A 290 -0.85 -12.01 -19.30
CA THR A 290 -0.08 -11.02 -18.53
C THR A 290 -0.76 -10.74 -17.19
N ILE A 291 -0.03 -11.00 -16.11
CA ILE A 291 -0.46 -10.75 -14.73
C ILE A 291 0.37 -9.60 -14.17
N VAL A 292 -0.29 -8.56 -13.65
CA VAL A 292 0.36 -7.43 -13.00
C VAL A 292 0.06 -7.47 -11.51
N ALA A 293 1.11 -7.57 -10.67
CA ALA A 293 0.99 -7.46 -9.22
C ALA A 293 1.56 -6.13 -8.73
N LEU A 294 0.86 -5.45 -7.81
CA LEU A 294 1.36 -4.22 -7.22
C LEU A 294 2.17 -4.50 -5.97
N LEU A 295 3.40 -3.98 -5.92
CA LEU A 295 4.33 -4.07 -4.79
C LEU A 295 4.34 -2.73 -4.03
N PRO A 296 3.75 -2.68 -2.81
CA PRO A 296 3.45 -1.43 -2.14
C PRO A 296 4.68 -0.63 -1.67
N ASP A 297 5.79 -1.28 -1.28
CA ASP A 297 6.92 -0.60 -0.67
C ASP A 297 8.26 -1.35 -0.79
N THR A 298 9.30 -0.81 -0.15
CA THR A 298 10.66 -1.36 -0.10
C THR A 298 10.87 -2.29 1.09
N GLY A 299 11.75 -3.27 0.92
CA GLY A 299 12.16 -4.22 1.98
C GLY A 299 13.04 -3.62 3.08
N GLU A 300 13.70 -2.48 2.85
CA GLU A 300 14.54 -1.83 3.87
C GLU A 300 13.79 -1.49 5.15
N ARG A 301 12.48 -1.27 5.07
CA ARG A 301 11.60 -1.04 6.24
C ARG A 301 11.36 -2.27 7.09
N TYR A 302 11.79 -3.44 6.64
CA TYR A 302 11.48 -4.75 7.22
C TYR A 302 12.72 -5.54 7.63
N LEU A 303 13.93 -4.93 7.61
CA LEU A 303 15.20 -5.62 7.92
C LEU A 303 15.22 -6.19 9.34
N SER A 304 14.56 -5.54 10.29
CA SER A 304 14.42 -6.01 11.67
C SER A 304 13.17 -6.85 11.94
N THR A 305 12.49 -7.32 10.88
CA THR A 305 11.29 -8.17 10.99
C THR A 305 11.58 -9.60 10.57
N LEU A 306 10.59 -10.49 10.77
CA LEU A 306 10.71 -11.90 10.36
C LEU A 306 10.97 -12.08 8.86
N LEU A 307 10.71 -11.06 8.02
CA LEU A 307 10.97 -11.15 6.58
C LEU A 307 12.45 -11.48 6.29
N TYR A 308 13.37 -10.85 7.01
CA TYR A 308 14.82 -11.04 6.79
C TYR A 308 15.55 -11.65 8.00
N ALA A 309 14.82 -12.16 8.98
CA ALA A 309 15.36 -12.91 10.10
C ALA A 309 15.56 -14.39 9.68
N PHE A 310 16.61 -14.65 8.90
CA PHE A 310 16.81 -15.97 8.29
C PHE A 310 17.06 -17.09 9.30
N ASP A 311 17.79 -16.79 10.37
CA ASP A 311 18.17 -17.77 11.40
C ASP A 311 17.00 -18.03 12.38
N GLU A 312 16.25 -16.98 12.76
CA GLU A 312 15.14 -17.04 13.70
C GLU A 312 13.84 -17.52 13.03
N TYR A 313 13.73 -17.41 11.73
CA TYR A 313 12.56 -17.82 10.96
C TYR A 313 12.98 -18.49 9.65
N PRO A 314 13.56 -19.70 9.72
CA PRO A 314 13.95 -20.48 8.53
C PRO A 314 12.71 -20.98 7.78
N LEU A 315 12.64 -20.78 6.44
CA LEU A 315 11.54 -21.20 5.56
C LEU A 315 12.08 -21.91 4.32
#